data_d5fbf567f06349c2fedd4b4b60dbbde0
#
_entry.id   d5fbf567f06349c2fedd4b4b60dbbde0
#
_cell.length_a   1.000
_cell.length_b   1.000
_cell.length_c   1.000
_cell.angle_alpha   90.00
_cell.angle_beta   90.00
_cell.angle_gamma   90.00
#
_symmetry.space_group_name_H-M   'P 1'
#
loop_
_entity.id
_entity.type
_entity.pdbx_description
1 polymer ?
#
loop_
_entity_poly.entity_id
_entity_poly.type
_entity_poly.pdbx_seq_one_letter_code
_entity_poly.pdbx_strand_id
1 'polypeptide(L)'
;RKKFPATTLLRALGYQSDEEILKLFNLVENVSVKKAKLENYLGRMIASDIFDMSTGEIFLTRDSILTETDLERINDAEVDVLKFIKSDSSNEQNLIVNTLRKDTSHTREEALYAIYRQLRSGEAPDLTTAESLIEKLFFNDKRYDLGDVGRHRMNHKLQLNVPETTTVLTIEDIISIMKYIIDLKEGAVAVDDIDHLGNRRIRTVGEQLGQQFNVGMSRMARTIKERMNMRDTENFTPQDLVNARTISSVINAFFGTNQLSQFMDQTNPLAEMTHKRRMSALGPGGLTRERAGFEVRDVHYTHYGRLCPIETP
;
A
#
# COMPACT_ATOMS: atom_id res chain seq x y z
N ARG A 1 -12.52 -8.43 -8.05
CA ARG A 1 -11.48 -7.90 -7.14
C ARG A 1 -12.17 -7.02 -6.11
N LYS A 2 -11.80 -7.19 -4.83
CA LYS A 2 -12.33 -6.39 -3.74
C LYS A 2 -11.70 -4.99 -3.78
N LYS A 3 -12.54 -3.94 -3.78
CA LYS A 3 -12.09 -2.53 -3.83
C LYS A 3 -12.86 -1.74 -2.78
N PHE A 4 -12.21 -0.74 -2.19
CA PHE A 4 -12.83 0.25 -1.31
C PHE A 4 -12.18 1.62 -1.55
N PRO A 5 -12.83 2.74 -1.19
CA PRO A 5 -12.27 4.08 -1.34
C PRO A 5 -10.98 4.25 -0.54
N ALA A 6 -10.04 5.04 -1.04
CA ALA A 6 -8.80 5.34 -0.32
C ALA A 6 -9.07 6.17 0.95
N THR A 7 -10.10 7.00 0.93
CA THR A 7 -10.56 7.80 2.07
C THR A 7 -11.03 6.94 3.25
N THR A 8 -11.67 5.81 2.97
CA THR A 8 -12.04 4.83 4.00
C THR A 8 -10.80 4.30 4.73
N LEU A 9 -9.67 4.06 4.01
CA LEU A 9 -8.42 3.68 4.65
C LEU A 9 -7.86 4.80 5.54
N LEU A 10 -7.88 6.05 5.08
CA LEU A 10 -7.41 7.19 5.86
C LEU A 10 -8.23 7.38 7.14
N ARG A 11 -9.57 7.21 7.08
CA ARG A 11 -10.43 7.24 8.28
C ARG A 11 -10.06 6.13 9.26
N ALA A 12 -9.84 4.93 8.77
CA ALA A 12 -9.41 3.79 9.61
C ALA A 12 -8.05 4.04 10.29
N LEU A 13 -7.15 4.80 9.64
CA LEU A 13 -5.84 5.18 10.17
C LEU A 13 -5.88 6.34 11.17
N GLY A 14 -7.04 7.01 11.34
CA GLY A 14 -7.23 8.03 12.37
C GLY A 14 -7.70 9.40 11.87
N TYR A 15 -7.73 9.66 10.56
CA TYR A 15 -8.24 10.91 10.00
C TYR A 15 -9.76 10.83 9.84
N GLN A 16 -10.49 11.26 10.87
CA GLN A 16 -11.92 11.03 10.95
C GLN A 16 -12.74 11.99 10.08
N SER A 17 -12.38 13.27 10.07
CA SER A 17 -13.15 14.30 9.36
C SER A 17 -12.70 14.45 7.91
N ASP A 18 -13.65 14.80 7.04
CA ASP A 18 -13.37 15.11 5.63
C ASP A 18 -12.40 16.29 5.51
N GLU A 19 -12.52 17.25 6.42
CA GLU A 19 -11.63 18.42 6.48
C GLU A 19 -10.18 17.99 6.78
N GLU A 20 -9.95 17.07 7.72
CA GLU A 20 -8.61 16.54 7.99
C GLU A 20 -8.03 15.86 6.76
N ILE A 21 -8.83 15.03 6.07
CA ILE A 21 -8.40 14.37 4.84
C ILE A 21 -8.07 15.41 3.75
N LEU A 22 -8.91 16.40 3.54
CA LEU A 22 -8.64 17.46 2.56
C LEU A 22 -7.39 18.28 2.90
N LYS A 23 -7.14 18.57 4.18
CA LYS A 23 -5.91 19.24 4.64
C LYS A 23 -4.65 18.42 4.36
N LEU A 24 -4.67 17.09 4.51
CA LEU A 24 -3.54 16.22 4.18
C LEU A 24 -3.06 16.41 2.73
N PHE A 25 -3.99 16.63 1.84
CA PHE A 25 -3.70 16.85 0.42
C PHE A 25 -3.56 18.33 0.04
N ASN A 26 -3.51 19.22 1.05
CA ASN A 26 -3.39 20.67 0.85
C ASN A 26 -4.50 21.26 -0.04
N LEU A 27 -5.68 20.67 0.00
CA LEU A 27 -6.86 21.07 -0.80
C LEU A 27 -7.75 22.11 -0.10
N VAL A 28 -7.46 22.50 1.13
CA VAL A 28 -8.23 23.48 1.90
C VAL A 28 -7.54 24.84 1.85
N GLU A 29 -8.32 25.86 1.52
CA GLU A 29 -7.94 27.27 1.60
C GLU A 29 -8.77 27.94 2.71
N ASN A 30 -8.10 28.50 3.72
CA ASN A 30 -8.76 29.24 4.77
C ASN A 30 -8.88 30.72 4.38
N VAL A 31 -10.10 31.22 4.33
CA VAL A 31 -10.39 32.59 3.95
C VAL A 31 -11.03 33.32 5.12
N SER A 32 -10.42 34.42 5.56
CA SER A 32 -11.00 35.25 6.61
C SER A 32 -12.09 36.13 6.04
N VAL A 33 -13.31 36.03 6.53
CA VAL A 33 -14.50 36.79 6.10
C VAL A 33 -14.27 38.28 6.22
N LYS A 34 -13.59 38.72 7.30
CA LYS A 34 -13.32 40.15 7.57
C LYS A 34 -12.29 40.78 6.63
N LYS A 35 -11.44 40.00 5.99
CA LYS A 35 -10.32 40.50 5.16
C LYS A 35 -10.48 40.25 3.68
N ALA A 36 -11.28 39.28 3.28
CA ALA A 36 -11.44 38.89 1.89
C ALA A 36 -12.74 39.42 1.30
N LYS A 37 -12.71 39.77 0.02
CA LYS A 37 -13.94 40.03 -0.76
C LYS A 37 -14.54 38.68 -1.12
N LEU A 38 -15.58 38.27 -0.40
CA LEU A 38 -16.25 36.97 -0.58
C LEU A 38 -16.87 36.78 -1.96
N GLU A 39 -17.16 37.86 -2.66
CA GLU A 39 -17.63 37.85 -4.04
C GLU A 39 -16.70 37.09 -5.00
N ASN A 40 -15.38 37.10 -4.73
CA ASN A 40 -14.40 36.40 -5.54
C ASN A 40 -14.43 34.87 -5.33
N TYR A 41 -15.14 34.39 -4.32
CA TYR A 41 -15.27 32.99 -3.97
C TYR A 41 -16.64 32.41 -4.34
N LEU A 42 -17.51 33.18 -5.00
CA LEU A 42 -18.77 32.68 -5.52
C LEU A 42 -18.55 31.52 -6.49
N GLY A 43 -19.35 30.49 -6.35
CA GLY A 43 -19.24 29.29 -7.15
C GLY A 43 -18.19 28.26 -6.65
N ARG A 44 -17.43 28.56 -5.58
CA ARG A 44 -16.51 27.64 -4.98
C ARG A 44 -17.20 26.71 -3.97
N MET A 45 -16.68 25.50 -3.84
CA MET A 45 -17.17 24.52 -2.88
C MET A 45 -16.63 24.75 -1.47
N ILE A 46 -17.47 24.55 -0.49
CA ILE A 46 -17.17 24.65 0.94
C ILE A 46 -16.58 23.33 1.42
N ALA A 47 -15.47 23.40 2.17
CA ALA A 47 -14.72 22.23 2.64
C ALA A 47 -15.22 21.66 3.98
N SER A 48 -15.95 22.44 4.78
CA SER A 48 -16.48 22.02 6.08
C SER A 48 -17.84 22.64 6.34
N ASP A 49 -18.64 21.95 7.14
CA ASP A 49 -19.93 22.50 7.58
C ASP A 49 -19.74 23.81 8.32
N ILE A 50 -20.63 24.78 8.05
CA ILE A 50 -20.60 26.10 8.68
C ILE A 50 -21.80 26.17 9.64
N PHE A 51 -21.47 26.43 10.90
CA PHE A 51 -22.42 26.57 11.98
C PHE A 51 -22.70 28.05 12.26
N ASP A 52 -23.94 28.36 12.54
CA ASP A 52 -24.30 29.65 13.09
C ASP A 52 -23.87 29.67 14.58
N MET A 53 -23.02 30.63 14.93
CA MET A 53 -22.50 30.77 16.31
C MET A 53 -23.59 31.11 17.32
N SER A 54 -24.72 31.66 16.88
CA SER A 54 -25.83 32.09 17.75
C SER A 54 -26.83 30.95 18.02
N THR A 55 -27.15 30.14 17.01
CA THR A 55 -28.15 29.07 17.07
C THR A 55 -27.56 27.68 17.19
N GLY A 56 -26.29 27.49 16.78
CA GLY A 56 -25.63 26.19 16.70
C GLY A 56 -26.12 25.31 15.56
N GLU A 57 -26.99 25.81 14.69
CA GLU A 57 -27.48 25.07 13.53
C GLU A 57 -26.50 25.15 12.36
N ILE A 58 -26.46 24.08 11.55
CA ILE A 58 -25.69 24.05 10.31
C ILE A 58 -26.52 24.81 9.27
N PHE A 59 -26.02 25.94 8.75
CA PHE A 59 -26.70 26.68 7.72
C PHE A 59 -26.10 26.48 6.31
N LEU A 60 -24.83 26.05 6.23
CA LEU A 60 -24.22 25.61 4.99
C LEU A 60 -23.50 24.26 5.23
N THR A 61 -23.89 23.29 4.43
CA THR A 61 -23.26 21.97 4.49
C THR A 61 -21.99 21.94 3.65
N ARG A 62 -21.07 21.07 4.03
CA ARG A 62 -19.91 20.76 3.18
C ARG A 62 -20.37 20.35 1.78
N ASP A 63 -19.51 20.49 0.80
CA ASP A 63 -19.77 20.24 -0.64
C ASP A 63 -20.84 21.14 -1.27
N SER A 64 -21.46 22.07 -0.52
CA SER A 64 -22.31 23.10 -1.08
C SER A 64 -21.47 24.12 -1.83
N ILE A 65 -22.05 24.71 -2.88
CA ILE A 65 -21.45 25.79 -3.66
C ILE A 65 -21.91 27.10 -3.06
N LEU A 66 -20.96 27.99 -2.80
CA LEU A 66 -21.30 29.31 -2.28
C LEU A 66 -22.12 30.09 -3.28
N THR A 67 -23.31 30.52 -2.88
CA THR A 67 -24.23 31.38 -3.68
C THR A 67 -24.30 32.78 -3.13
N GLU A 68 -24.86 33.71 -3.93
CA GLU A 68 -25.06 35.11 -3.49
C GLU A 68 -25.96 35.23 -2.26
N THR A 69 -26.98 34.40 -2.17
CA THR A 69 -27.88 34.35 -1.00
C THR A 69 -27.20 33.87 0.29
N ASP A 70 -26.15 33.11 0.15
CA ASP A 70 -25.38 32.61 1.31
C ASP A 70 -24.43 33.68 1.85
N LEU A 71 -24.00 34.66 1.02
CA LEU A 71 -23.15 35.76 1.46
C LEU A 71 -23.86 36.65 2.49
N GLU A 72 -25.16 36.91 2.29
CA GLU A 72 -25.95 37.69 3.24
C GLU A 72 -26.05 36.99 4.58
N ARG A 73 -26.31 35.66 4.55
CA ARG A 73 -26.37 34.81 5.76
C ARG A 73 -25.06 34.72 6.50
N ILE A 74 -23.92 34.61 5.79
CA ILE A 74 -22.59 34.53 6.37
C ILE A 74 -22.25 35.86 7.10
N ASN A 75 -22.65 36.99 6.56
CA ASN A 75 -22.44 38.29 7.21
C ASN A 75 -23.27 38.41 8.49
N ASP A 76 -24.48 37.87 8.51
CA ASP A 76 -25.37 37.93 9.67
C ASP A 76 -24.94 36.92 10.77
N ALA A 77 -24.34 35.81 10.40
CA ALA A 77 -23.95 34.70 11.31
C ALA A 77 -22.59 34.88 12.02
N GLU A 78 -21.93 36.06 11.86
CA GLU A 78 -20.62 36.37 12.50
C GLU A 78 -19.53 35.33 12.31
N VAL A 79 -19.48 34.65 11.18
CA VAL A 79 -18.47 33.65 10.87
C VAL A 79 -17.12 34.33 10.58
N ASP A 80 -16.07 33.94 11.28
CA ASP A 80 -14.74 34.57 11.13
C ASP A 80 -13.93 33.97 9.97
N VAL A 81 -14.02 32.66 9.72
CA VAL A 81 -13.20 31.95 8.73
C VAL A 81 -14.05 30.96 7.95
N LEU A 82 -13.99 31.07 6.64
CA LEU A 82 -14.56 30.12 5.70
C LEU A 82 -13.46 29.22 5.14
N LYS A 83 -13.79 27.97 4.94
CA LYS A 83 -12.87 26.97 4.39
C LYS A 83 -13.39 26.52 3.03
N PHE A 84 -12.63 26.84 1.98
CA PHE A 84 -12.96 26.49 0.62
C PHE A 84 -12.07 25.36 0.13
N ILE A 85 -12.62 24.54 -0.76
CA ILE A 85 -11.83 23.60 -1.53
C ILE A 85 -11.08 24.38 -2.59
N LYS A 86 -9.76 24.24 -2.67
CA LYS A 86 -8.95 24.83 -3.73
C LYS A 86 -9.46 24.29 -5.06
N SER A 87 -9.96 25.18 -5.90
CA SER A 87 -10.42 24.85 -7.24
C SER A 87 -9.38 25.33 -8.22
N ASP A 88 -8.48 24.46 -8.64
CA ASP A 88 -7.81 24.64 -9.91
C ASP A 88 -8.79 24.17 -10.99
N SER A 89 -9.36 25.11 -11.64
CA SER A 89 -10.13 25.23 -12.91
C SER A 89 -10.74 24.00 -13.62
N SER A 90 -10.72 22.80 -13.09
CA SER A 90 -11.47 21.66 -13.61
C SER A 90 -11.98 20.76 -12.49
N ASN A 91 -13.31 20.80 -12.27
CA ASN A 91 -14.04 20.00 -11.29
C ASN A 91 -13.85 18.47 -11.44
N GLU A 92 -13.27 18.02 -12.53
CA GLU A 92 -12.99 16.61 -12.79
C GLU A 92 -11.67 16.11 -12.15
N GLN A 93 -10.76 17.03 -11.81
CA GLN A 93 -9.42 16.69 -11.32
C GLN A 93 -9.34 16.44 -9.82
N ASN A 94 -10.33 16.81 -9.03
CA ASN A 94 -10.29 16.61 -7.59
C ASN A 94 -10.65 15.17 -7.19
N LEU A 95 -9.70 14.25 -7.44
CA LEU A 95 -9.85 12.83 -7.16
C LEU A 95 -10.26 12.53 -5.71
N ILE A 96 -9.71 13.27 -4.77
CA ILE A 96 -10.00 13.09 -3.34
C ILE A 96 -11.43 13.50 -3.02
N VAL A 97 -11.90 14.64 -3.55
CA VAL A 97 -13.29 15.12 -3.35
C VAL A 97 -14.28 14.12 -3.93
N ASN A 98 -14.04 13.65 -5.15
CA ASN A 98 -14.89 12.64 -5.79
C ASN A 98 -14.84 11.29 -5.04
N THR A 99 -13.72 10.96 -4.41
CA THR A 99 -13.59 9.75 -3.59
C THR A 99 -14.35 9.90 -2.28
N LEU A 100 -14.27 11.06 -1.63
CA LEU A 100 -15.04 11.37 -0.42
C LEU A 100 -16.55 11.30 -0.66
N ARG A 101 -17.04 11.80 -1.80
CA ARG A 101 -18.46 11.69 -2.18
C ARG A 101 -18.95 10.26 -2.38
N LYS A 102 -18.05 9.36 -2.80
CA LYS A 102 -18.35 7.93 -2.97
C LYS A 102 -18.13 7.12 -1.70
N ASP A 103 -17.49 7.67 -0.70
CA ASP A 103 -17.24 7.01 0.56
C ASP A 103 -18.51 6.99 1.41
N THR A 104 -18.93 5.82 1.80
CA THR A 104 -20.13 5.61 2.64
C THR A 104 -19.80 5.60 4.13
N SER A 105 -18.52 5.61 4.48
CA SER A 105 -18.08 5.64 5.88
C SER A 105 -17.88 7.08 6.36
N HIS A 106 -18.42 7.42 7.51
CA HIS A 106 -18.30 8.75 8.12
C HIS A 106 -17.49 8.74 9.41
N THR A 107 -17.43 7.59 10.07
CA THR A 107 -16.69 7.40 11.32
C THR A 107 -15.52 6.43 11.12
N ARG A 108 -14.55 6.47 12.04
CA ARG A 108 -13.43 5.52 12.06
C ARG A 108 -13.91 4.07 12.21
N GLU A 109 -14.93 3.85 13.04
CA GLU A 109 -15.49 2.53 13.30
C GLU A 109 -16.14 1.95 12.05
N GLU A 110 -16.97 2.73 11.37
CA GLU A 110 -17.59 2.33 10.11
C GLU A 110 -16.55 1.98 9.05
N ALA A 111 -15.48 2.78 8.94
CA ALA A 111 -14.38 2.54 8.03
C ALA A 111 -13.65 1.23 8.33
N LEU A 112 -13.36 0.93 9.59
CA LEU A 112 -12.73 -0.31 10.03
C LEU A 112 -13.62 -1.53 9.69
N TYR A 113 -14.91 -1.46 9.98
CA TYR A 113 -15.85 -2.53 9.64
C TYR A 113 -16.02 -2.71 8.12
N ALA A 114 -16.05 -1.62 7.36
CA ALA A 114 -16.14 -1.68 5.90
C ALA A 114 -14.91 -2.38 5.30
N ILE A 115 -13.70 -2.05 5.75
CA ILE A 115 -12.46 -2.70 5.33
C ILE A 115 -12.44 -4.16 5.73
N TYR A 116 -12.82 -4.48 6.97
CA TYR A 116 -12.87 -5.86 7.44
C TYR A 116 -13.81 -6.71 6.59
N ARG A 117 -15.04 -6.23 6.33
CA ARG A 117 -16.04 -6.90 5.50
C ARG A 117 -15.53 -7.14 4.07
N GLN A 118 -14.77 -6.21 3.52
CA GLN A 118 -14.19 -6.36 2.19
C GLN A 118 -13.06 -7.40 2.14
N LEU A 119 -12.22 -7.48 3.15
CA LEU A 119 -11.06 -8.37 3.18
C LEU A 119 -11.39 -9.77 3.70
N ARG A 120 -12.32 -9.87 4.64
CA ARG A 120 -12.81 -11.12 5.23
C ARG A 120 -14.27 -11.34 4.84
N SER A 121 -14.63 -12.56 4.56
CA SER A 121 -16.03 -12.93 4.36
C SER A 121 -16.70 -13.04 5.74
N GLY A 122 -17.43 -12.00 6.14
CA GLY A 122 -18.12 -11.93 7.42
C GLY A 122 -17.95 -10.58 8.11
N GLU A 123 -18.71 -10.36 9.14
CA GLU A 123 -18.62 -9.17 9.98
C GLU A 123 -17.52 -9.31 11.03
N ALA A 124 -16.90 -8.20 11.41
CA ALA A 124 -15.95 -8.21 12.51
C ALA A 124 -16.71 -8.41 13.83
N PRO A 125 -16.25 -9.31 14.70
CA PRO A 125 -16.89 -9.51 16.00
C PRO A 125 -16.74 -8.29 16.89
N ASP A 126 -15.61 -7.61 16.82
CA ASP A 126 -15.29 -6.43 17.62
C ASP A 126 -14.40 -5.45 16.86
N LEU A 127 -14.36 -4.19 17.36
CA LEU A 127 -13.51 -3.13 16.82
C LEU A 127 -12.02 -3.49 16.91
N THR A 128 -11.59 -4.09 18.01
CA THR A 128 -10.19 -4.52 18.24
C THR A 128 -9.73 -5.55 17.21
N THR A 129 -10.62 -6.45 16.79
CA THR A 129 -10.34 -7.42 15.74
C THR A 129 -10.18 -6.75 14.37
N ALA A 130 -10.99 -5.74 14.07
CA ALA A 130 -10.89 -4.97 12.85
C ALA A 130 -9.60 -4.13 12.80
N GLU A 131 -9.24 -3.47 13.90
CA GLU A 131 -7.96 -2.73 14.04
C GLU A 131 -6.76 -3.67 13.87
N SER A 132 -6.76 -4.80 14.56
CA SER A 132 -5.66 -5.78 14.49
C SER A 132 -5.48 -6.36 13.08
N LEU A 133 -6.52 -6.35 12.24
CA LEU A 133 -6.40 -6.74 10.85
C LEU A 133 -5.54 -5.75 10.05
N ILE A 134 -5.80 -4.45 10.20
CA ILE A 134 -5.05 -3.39 9.51
C ILE A 134 -3.61 -3.34 10.02
N GLU A 135 -3.42 -3.42 11.34
CA GLU A 135 -2.10 -3.49 11.95
C GLU A 135 -1.27 -4.65 11.40
N LYS A 136 -1.87 -5.84 11.32
CA LYS A 136 -1.20 -7.04 10.77
C LYS A 136 -0.91 -6.94 9.27
N LEU A 137 -1.64 -6.11 8.52
CA LEU A 137 -1.43 -5.97 7.09
C LEU A 137 -0.27 -5.05 6.74
N PHE A 138 -0.07 -3.96 7.50
CA PHE A 138 0.83 -2.88 7.11
C PHE A 138 1.92 -2.57 8.14
N PHE A 139 1.64 -2.75 9.44
CA PHE A 139 2.48 -2.24 10.51
C PHE A 139 3.18 -3.34 11.34
N ASN A 140 2.88 -4.60 11.08
CA ASN A 140 3.46 -5.72 11.83
C ASN A 140 4.70 -6.27 11.13
N ASP A 141 5.86 -6.16 11.78
CA ASP A 141 7.17 -6.61 11.32
C ASP A 141 7.24 -8.12 10.98
N LYS A 142 6.43 -8.94 11.68
CA LYS A 142 6.38 -10.39 11.43
C LYS A 142 5.62 -10.78 10.18
N ARG A 143 4.85 -9.86 9.59
CA ARG A 143 3.97 -10.13 8.45
C ARG A 143 4.24 -9.29 7.23
N TYR A 144 4.76 -8.11 7.43
CA TYR A 144 5.09 -7.15 6.39
C TYR A 144 6.57 -6.78 6.50
N ASP A 145 7.29 -6.97 5.44
CA ASP A 145 8.70 -6.62 5.34
C ASP A 145 8.97 -5.98 3.97
N LEU A 146 9.31 -4.71 3.99
CA LEU A 146 9.64 -3.94 2.80
C LEU A 146 11.08 -4.23 2.34
N GLY A 147 11.93 -4.68 3.27
CA GLY A 147 13.37 -4.83 3.07
C GLY A 147 14.11 -3.49 3.00
N ASP A 148 15.42 -3.52 3.19
CA ASP A 148 16.26 -2.31 3.21
C ASP A 148 16.23 -1.58 1.86
N VAL A 149 16.34 -2.33 0.76
CA VAL A 149 16.31 -1.78 -0.61
C VAL A 149 14.96 -1.14 -0.92
N GLY A 150 13.86 -1.77 -0.49
CA GLY A 150 12.51 -1.24 -0.67
C GLY A 150 12.31 0.05 0.10
N ARG A 151 12.78 0.13 1.36
CA ARG A 151 12.71 1.34 2.19
C ARG A 151 13.54 2.47 1.58
N HIS A 152 14.79 2.19 1.21
CA HIS A 152 15.67 3.18 0.57
C HIS A 152 15.01 3.77 -0.70
N ARG A 153 14.49 2.93 -1.59
CA ARG A 153 13.83 3.38 -2.81
C ARG A 153 12.56 4.18 -2.56
N MET A 154 11.77 3.77 -1.57
CA MET A 154 10.56 4.49 -1.18
C MET A 154 10.91 5.88 -0.64
N ASN A 155 11.88 5.98 0.27
CA ASN A 155 12.35 7.24 0.83
C ASN A 155 12.85 8.18 -0.28
N HIS A 156 13.68 7.66 -1.18
CA HIS A 156 14.22 8.46 -2.28
C HIS A 156 13.13 8.94 -3.24
N LYS A 157 12.19 8.07 -3.61
CA LYS A 157 11.16 8.40 -4.60
C LYS A 157 10.08 9.33 -4.05
N LEU A 158 9.68 9.14 -2.80
CA LEU A 158 8.65 9.93 -2.13
C LEU A 158 9.23 11.07 -1.29
N GLN A 159 10.55 11.26 -1.30
CA GLN A 159 11.27 12.27 -0.53
C GLN A 159 10.96 12.21 0.98
N LEU A 160 10.95 11.00 1.53
CA LEU A 160 10.67 10.73 2.93
C LEU A 160 11.96 10.62 3.75
N ASN A 161 11.90 11.02 5.02
CA ASN A 161 13.02 10.93 5.97
C ASN A 161 12.79 9.82 7.01
N VAL A 162 12.17 8.71 6.62
CA VAL A 162 11.97 7.57 7.51
C VAL A 162 13.28 6.79 7.65
N PRO A 163 13.67 6.34 8.88
CA PRO A 163 14.88 5.55 9.08
C PRO A 163 14.89 4.28 8.19
N GLU A 164 16.04 3.98 7.57
CA GLU A 164 16.19 2.80 6.71
C GLU A 164 15.99 1.47 7.46
N THR A 165 16.17 1.48 8.77
CA THR A 165 15.91 0.33 9.65
C THR A 165 14.42 0.00 9.81
N THR A 166 13.53 0.90 9.39
CA THR A 166 12.08 0.69 9.48
C THR A 166 11.60 -0.11 8.27
N THR A 167 11.38 -1.40 8.45
CA THR A 167 10.96 -2.32 7.37
C THR A 167 9.45 -2.42 7.18
N VAL A 168 8.66 -1.84 8.08
CA VAL A 168 7.20 -1.75 7.99
C VAL A 168 6.76 -0.43 7.40
N LEU A 169 5.52 -0.36 6.88
CA LEU A 169 4.94 0.90 6.42
C LEU A 169 4.63 1.82 7.60
N THR A 170 4.71 3.12 7.35
CA THR A 170 4.24 4.17 8.27
C THR A 170 2.99 4.85 7.68
N ILE A 171 2.27 5.60 8.51
CA ILE A 171 1.11 6.37 8.05
C ILE A 171 1.55 7.42 7.01
N GLU A 172 2.71 8.03 7.22
CA GLU A 172 3.31 9.00 6.29
C GLU A 172 3.61 8.37 4.92
N ASP A 173 4.09 7.13 4.89
CA ASP A 173 4.31 6.39 3.64
C ASP A 173 3.00 6.27 2.85
N ILE A 174 1.91 5.87 3.51
CA ILE A 174 0.61 5.67 2.87
C ILE A 174 0.09 6.99 2.28
N ILE A 175 0.18 8.08 3.04
CA ILE A 175 -0.25 9.41 2.58
C ILE A 175 0.59 9.86 1.37
N SER A 176 1.89 9.69 1.45
CA SER A 176 2.82 10.09 0.39
C SER A 176 2.64 9.26 -0.89
N ILE A 177 2.36 7.95 -0.75
CA ILE A 177 1.98 7.09 -1.88
C ILE A 177 0.70 7.61 -2.55
N MET A 178 -0.31 7.99 -1.76
CA MET A 178 -1.56 8.52 -2.32
C MET A 178 -1.33 9.84 -3.06
N LYS A 179 -0.53 10.76 -2.49
CA LYS A 179 -0.13 12.02 -3.17
C LYS A 179 0.58 11.72 -4.48
N TYR A 180 1.56 10.83 -4.45
CA TYR A 180 2.31 10.45 -5.65
C TYR A 180 1.42 9.86 -6.75
N ILE A 181 0.40 9.06 -6.40
CA ILE A 181 -0.58 8.53 -7.36
C ILE A 181 -1.43 9.67 -7.99
N ILE A 182 -1.77 10.69 -7.23
CA ILE A 182 -2.49 11.87 -7.74
C ILE A 182 -1.60 12.64 -8.70
N ASP A 183 -0.35 12.92 -8.31
CA ASP A 183 0.64 13.62 -9.14
C ASP A 183 0.91 12.88 -10.46
N LEU A 184 0.96 11.55 -10.43
CA LEU A 184 1.05 10.71 -11.64
C LEU A 184 -0.16 10.88 -12.56
N LYS A 185 -1.36 10.96 -12.00
CA LYS A 185 -2.57 11.14 -12.80
C LYS A 185 -2.67 12.54 -13.39
N GLU A 186 -2.21 13.55 -12.67
CA GLU A 186 -2.16 14.94 -13.14
C GLU A 186 -1.00 15.16 -14.15
N GLY A 187 -0.11 14.20 -14.30
CA GLY A 187 1.04 14.30 -15.19
C GLY A 187 2.18 15.15 -14.63
N ALA A 188 2.13 15.51 -13.35
CA ALA A 188 3.21 16.24 -12.67
C ALA A 188 4.49 15.36 -12.53
N VAL A 189 4.32 14.05 -12.48
CA VAL A 189 5.42 13.08 -12.40
C VAL A 189 5.33 12.11 -13.57
N ALA A 190 6.48 11.74 -14.13
CA ALA A 190 6.56 10.76 -15.21
C ALA A 190 6.31 9.33 -14.69
N VAL A 191 5.64 8.52 -15.50
CA VAL A 191 5.45 7.10 -15.21
C VAL A 191 6.79 6.37 -15.36
N ASP A 192 7.11 5.49 -14.38
CA ASP A 192 8.32 4.68 -14.44
C ASP A 192 8.21 3.60 -15.53
N ASP A 193 9.35 3.34 -16.16
CA ASP A 193 9.49 2.17 -17.03
C ASP A 193 9.60 0.91 -16.15
N ILE A 194 8.56 0.08 -16.18
CA ILE A 194 8.46 -1.15 -15.38
C ILE A 194 9.39 -2.26 -15.86
N ASP A 195 9.83 -2.24 -17.12
CA ASP A 195 10.71 -3.25 -17.73
C ASP A 195 12.19 -2.91 -17.56
N HIS A 196 12.50 -1.68 -17.16
CA HIS A 196 13.86 -1.27 -16.83
C HIS A 196 14.38 -2.07 -15.62
N LEU A 197 15.53 -2.76 -15.76
CA LEU A 197 16.08 -3.59 -14.67
C LEU A 197 16.49 -2.79 -13.43
N GLY A 198 16.67 -1.47 -13.54
CA GLY A 198 16.76 -0.59 -12.38
C GLY A 198 15.49 -0.54 -11.51
N ASN A 199 14.32 -0.82 -12.08
CA ASN A 199 13.03 -0.83 -11.39
C ASN A 199 12.54 -2.24 -11.06
N ARG A 200 13.20 -3.26 -11.58
CA ARG A 200 12.83 -4.67 -11.44
C ARG A 200 13.89 -5.39 -10.63
N ARG A 201 13.53 -5.86 -9.44
CA ARG A 201 14.46 -6.55 -8.55
C ARG A 201 14.66 -8.00 -8.95
N ILE A 202 15.92 -8.45 -8.97
CA ILE A 202 16.28 -9.85 -9.16
C ILE A 202 16.29 -10.53 -7.80
N ARG A 203 15.65 -11.68 -7.72
CA ARG A 203 15.65 -12.53 -6.52
C ARG A 203 16.70 -13.61 -6.69
N THR A 204 17.66 -13.64 -5.78
CA THR A 204 18.72 -14.64 -5.77
C THR A 204 18.23 -15.99 -5.27
N VAL A 205 19.00 -17.06 -5.54
CA VAL A 205 18.72 -18.42 -5.04
C VAL A 205 18.67 -18.43 -3.52
N GLY A 206 19.58 -17.71 -2.85
CA GLY A 206 19.61 -17.63 -1.39
C GLY A 206 18.34 -17.07 -0.79
N GLU A 207 17.79 -16.01 -1.36
CA GLU A 207 16.52 -15.43 -0.94
C GLU A 207 15.35 -16.40 -1.12
N GLN A 208 15.28 -17.07 -2.28
CA GLN A 208 14.23 -18.04 -2.55
C GLN A 208 14.30 -19.23 -1.62
N LEU A 209 15.51 -19.75 -1.35
CA LEU A 209 15.74 -20.84 -0.41
C LEU A 209 15.38 -20.42 1.01
N GLY A 210 15.75 -19.22 1.44
CA GLY A 210 15.38 -18.67 2.74
C GLY A 210 13.86 -18.58 2.93
N GLN A 211 13.13 -18.18 1.90
CA GLN A 211 11.66 -18.19 1.95
C GLN A 211 11.08 -19.60 2.10
N GLN A 212 11.63 -20.60 1.39
CA GLN A 212 11.19 -21.99 1.54
C GLN A 212 11.54 -22.55 2.93
N PHE A 213 12.71 -22.20 3.46
CA PHE A 213 13.09 -22.54 4.82
C PHE A 213 12.10 -21.97 5.85
N ASN A 214 11.70 -20.70 5.71
CA ASN A 214 10.70 -20.08 6.58
C ASN A 214 9.33 -20.76 6.48
N VAL A 215 8.94 -21.23 5.29
CA VAL A 215 7.73 -22.05 5.12
C VAL A 215 7.85 -23.36 5.88
N GLY A 216 9.00 -24.02 5.80
CA GLY A 216 9.32 -25.24 6.55
C GLY A 216 9.23 -25.02 8.06
N MET A 217 9.83 -23.95 8.56
CA MET A 217 9.79 -23.54 9.98
C MET A 217 8.36 -23.25 10.46
N SER A 218 7.58 -22.55 9.66
CA SER A 218 6.18 -22.26 10.00
C SER A 218 5.31 -23.51 10.07
N ARG A 219 5.53 -24.49 9.17
CA ARG A 219 4.86 -25.80 9.21
C ARG A 219 5.26 -26.59 10.46
N MET A 220 6.56 -26.59 10.76
CA MET A 220 7.08 -27.27 11.96
C MET A 220 6.51 -26.65 13.24
N ALA A 221 6.50 -25.32 13.35
CA ALA A 221 5.92 -24.62 14.49
C ALA A 221 4.43 -24.93 14.68
N ARG A 222 3.67 -25.02 13.59
CA ARG A 222 2.26 -25.44 13.63
C ARG A 222 2.12 -26.86 14.18
N THR A 223 2.89 -27.81 13.65
CA THR A 223 2.85 -29.21 14.09
C THR A 223 3.24 -29.34 15.56
N ILE A 224 4.24 -28.60 16.03
CA ILE A 224 4.62 -28.57 17.45
C ILE A 224 3.43 -28.09 18.29
N LYS A 225 2.80 -26.98 17.90
CA LYS A 225 1.64 -26.41 18.61
C LYS A 225 0.46 -27.40 18.66
N GLU A 226 0.17 -28.06 17.55
CA GLU A 226 -0.87 -29.08 17.47
C GLU A 226 -0.56 -30.29 18.39
N ARG A 227 0.69 -30.78 18.41
CA ARG A 227 1.10 -31.86 19.28
C ARG A 227 1.03 -31.48 20.76
N MET A 228 1.43 -30.26 21.11
CA MET A 228 1.32 -29.78 22.49
C MET A 228 -0.13 -29.68 22.95
N ASN A 229 -1.05 -29.34 22.06
CA ASN A 229 -2.48 -29.23 22.42
C ASN A 229 -3.18 -30.60 22.52
N MET A 230 -2.64 -31.66 21.89
CA MET A 230 -3.28 -32.98 21.82
C MET A 230 -2.87 -33.94 22.95
N ARG A 231 -1.82 -33.64 23.68
CA ARG A 231 -1.26 -34.60 24.67
C ARG A 231 -1.27 -33.98 26.08
N ASP A 232 -1.52 -34.85 27.06
CA ASP A 232 -1.36 -34.52 28.48
C ASP A 232 0.12 -34.29 28.83
N THR A 233 0.37 -33.26 29.65
CA THR A 233 1.64 -32.56 29.80
C THR A 233 2.75 -33.24 30.60
N GLU A 234 2.59 -34.48 31.06
CA GLU A 234 3.47 -34.98 32.09
C GLU A 234 4.81 -35.60 31.59
N ASN A 235 4.97 -35.90 30.30
CA ASN A 235 6.20 -36.58 29.82
C ASN A 235 6.62 -36.16 28.40
N PHE A 236 6.91 -34.88 28.16
CA PHE A 236 7.41 -34.45 26.86
C PHE A 236 8.91 -34.32 26.81
N THR A 237 9.51 -34.88 25.76
CA THR A 237 10.86 -34.50 25.34
C THR A 237 10.81 -33.60 24.11
N PRO A 238 11.74 -32.65 23.96
CA PRO A 238 11.83 -31.83 22.76
C PRO A 238 11.94 -32.66 21.47
N GLN A 239 12.50 -33.82 21.52
CA GLN A 239 12.66 -34.74 20.39
C GLN A 239 11.33 -35.30 19.87
N ASP A 240 10.34 -35.47 20.74
CA ASP A 240 9.01 -35.97 20.38
C ASP A 240 8.18 -34.89 19.66
N LEU A 241 8.48 -33.60 19.91
CA LEU A 241 7.80 -32.50 19.36
C LEU A 241 8.37 -32.06 18.01
N VAL A 242 9.71 -32.05 17.87
CA VAL A 242 10.40 -31.52 16.70
C VAL A 242 10.58 -32.59 15.65
N ASN A 243 10.12 -32.33 14.42
CA ASN A 243 10.31 -33.19 13.27
C ASN A 243 11.13 -32.49 12.18
N ALA A 244 12.42 -32.76 12.12
CA ALA A 244 13.34 -32.21 11.13
C ALA A 244 12.98 -32.58 9.67
N ARG A 245 12.27 -33.70 9.46
CA ARG A 245 11.84 -34.12 8.11
C ARG A 245 10.94 -33.12 7.44
N THR A 246 10.21 -32.32 8.21
CA THR A 246 9.36 -31.24 7.66
C THR A 246 10.17 -30.21 6.90
N ILE A 247 11.32 -29.80 7.42
CA ILE A 247 12.21 -28.84 6.76
C ILE A 247 12.90 -29.50 5.57
N SER A 248 13.47 -30.70 5.78
CA SER A 248 14.17 -31.43 4.71
C SER A 248 13.25 -31.71 3.51
N SER A 249 11.97 -32.02 3.74
CA SER A 249 11.01 -32.28 2.66
C SER A 249 10.73 -31.01 1.84
N VAL A 250 10.63 -29.84 2.48
CA VAL A 250 10.41 -28.57 1.78
C VAL A 250 11.62 -28.18 0.93
N ILE A 251 12.84 -28.37 1.47
CA ILE A 251 14.07 -28.06 0.74
C ILE A 251 14.25 -29.03 -0.45
N ASN A 252 14.03 -30.32 -0.24
CA ASN A 252 14.10 -31.31 -1.31
C ASN A 252 13.05 -31.06 -2.39
N ALA A 253 11.84 -30.67 -2.02
CA ALA A 253 10.81 -30.28 -2.96
C ALA A 253 11.20 -29.03 -3.76
N PHE A 254 11.86 -28.04 -3.15
CA PHE A 254 12.36 -26.87 -3.84
C PHE A 254 13.35 -27.25 -4.94
N PHE A 255 14.35 -28.05 -4.65
CA PHE A 255 15.33 -28.49 -5.66
C PHE A 255 14.78 -29.49 -6.68
N GLY A 256 13.81 -30.31 -6.30
CA GLY A 256 13.26 -31.37 -7.16
C GLY A 256 12.12 -30.92 -8.07
N THR A 257 11.29 -29.98 -7.62
CA THR A 257 10.05 -29.61 -8.33
C THR A 257 9.95 -28.14 -8.72
N ASN A 258 10.89 -27.30 -8.29
CA ASN A 258 10.85 -25.87 -8.64
C ASN A 258 11.19 -25.71 -10.12
N GLN A 259 10.42 -24.88 -10.83
CA GLN A 259 10.60 -24.57 -12.23
C GLN A 259 11.97 -23.96 -12.55
N LEU A 260 12.60 -23.28 -11.61
CA LEU A 260 13.91 -22.63 -11.74
C LEU A 260 15.08 -23.58 -11.46
N SER A 261 14.82 -24.72 -10.82
CA SER A 261 15.83 -25.76 -10.58
C SER A 261 15.95 -26.64 -11.83
N GLN A 262 17.08 -26.56 -12.50
CA GLN A 262 17.35 -27.22 -13.77
C GLN A 262 18.72 -27.90 -13.73
N PHE A 263 18.91 -28.92 -14.55
CA PHE A 263 20.24 -29.48 -14.77
C PHE A 263 21.14 -28.44 -15.42
N MET A 264 22.35 -28.30 -14.91
CA MET A 264 23.32 -27.36 -15.44
C MET A 264 23.85 -27.85 -16.81
N ASP A 265 23.90 -26.94 -17.76
CA ASP A 265 24.55 -27.21 -19.04
C ASP A 265 26.08 -27.16 -18.84
N GLN A 266 26.74 -28.27 -19.10
CA GLN A 266 28.19 -28.45 -18.92
C GLN A 266 28.93 -28.81 -20.21
N THR A 267 28.36 -28.46 -21.38
CA THR A 267 28.96 -28.75 -22.68
C THR A 267 30.35 -28.08 -22.84
N ASN A 268 30.47 -26.86 -22.35
CA ASN A 268 31.74 -26.13 -22.26
C ASN A 268 31.71 -25.10 -21.10
N PRO A 269 32.86 -24.56 -20.68
CA PRO A 269 32.91 -23.60 -19.57
C PRO A 269 32.06 -22.33 -19.81
N LEU A 270 31.92 -21.88 -21.04
CA LEU A 270 31.11 -20.71 -21.38
C LEU A 270 29.61 -21.00 -21.24
N ALA A 271 29.15 -22.18 -21.68
CA ALA A 271 27.78 -22.62 -21.51
C ALA A 271 27.41 -22.74 -20.03
N GLU A 272 28.30 -23.28 -19.22
CA GLU A 272 28.14 -23.37 -17.76
C GLU A 272 28.01 -21.97 -17.12
N MET A 273 28.88 -21.04 -17.49
CA MET A 273 28.86 -19.68 -16.96
C MET A 273 27.58 -18.94 -17.38
N THR A 274 27.17 -19.01 -18.62
CA THR A 274 25.95 -18.39 -19.11
C THR A 274 24.70 -18.98 -18.46
N HIS A 275 24.68 -20.29 -18.17
CA HIS A 275 23.56 -20.91 -17.47
C HIS A 275 23.46 -20.44 -16.01
N LYS A 276 24.60 -20.27 -15.30
CA LYS A 276 24.62 -19.75 -13.94
C LYS A 276 24.16 -18.29 -13.86
N ARG A 277 24.42 -17.49 -14.90
CA ARG A 277 24.03 -16.08 -15.01
C ARG A 277 22.64 -15.85 -15.59
N ARG A 278 21.89 -16.91 -15.91
CA ARG A 278 20.56 -16.80 -16.49
C ARG A 278 19.60 -16.16 -15.51
N MET A 279 18.86 -15.17 -15.97
CA MET A 279 17.72 -14.58 -15.27
C MET A 279 16.42 -15.05 -15.92
N SER A 280 15.42 -15.37 -15.11
CA SER A 280 14.10 -15.79 -15.59
C SER A 280 13.01 -14.96 -14.92
N ALA A 281 12.02 -14.54 -15.71
CA ALA A 281 10.81 -13.91 -15.18
C ALA A 281 9.78 -14.93 -14.66
N LEU A 282 10.04 -16.22 -14.88
CA LEU A 282 9.17 -17.32 -14.48
C LEU A 282 9.41 -17.74 -13.03
N GLY A 283 8.49 -18.52 -12.48
CA GLY A 283 8.65 -19.16 -11.16
C GLY A 283 7.80 -18.54 -10.05
N PRO A 284 7.97 -18.98 -8.81
CA PRO A 284 7.22 -18.49 -7.66
C PRO A 284 7.39 -16.98 -7.45
N GLY A 285 6.27 -16.23 -7.43
CA GLY A 285 6.28 -14.77 -7.34
C GLY A 285 6.57 -14.05 -8.66
N GLY A 286 6.78 -14.77 -9.75
CA GLY A 286 6.95 -14.26 -11.11
C GLY A 286 5.73 -14.51 -11.99
N LEU A 287 5.96 -14.51 -13.31
CA LEU A 287 4.95 -14.75 -14.33
C LEU A 287 4.80 -16.24 -14.62
N THR A 288 3.61 -16.65 -15.05
CA THR A 288 3.40 -17.95 -15.70
C THR A 288 3.56 -17.80 -17.20
N ARG A 289 3.98 -18.87 -17.90
CA ARG A 289 4.18 -18.83 -19.37
C ARG A 289 2.95 -18.34 -20.13
N GLU A 290 1.76 -18.71 -19.70
CA GLU A 290 0.50 -18.34 -20.31
C GLU A 290 0.15 -16.86 -20.17
N ARG A 291 0.64 -16.22 -19.09
CA ARG A 291 0.36 -14.81 -18.77
C ARG A 291 1.46 -13.85 -19.23
N ALA A 292 2.52 -14.34 -19.81
CA ALA A 292 3.59 -13.52 -20.35
C ALA A 292 3.14 -12.88 -21.68
N GLY A 293 2.84 -11.58 -21.65
CA GLY A 293 2.56 -10.78 -22.84
C GLY A 293 3.81 -10.51 -23.69
N PHE A 294 3.63 -9.84 -24.83
CA PHE A 294 4.75 -9.48 -25.72
C PHE A 294 5.78 -8.59 -25.02
N GLU A 295 5.34 -7.61 -24.24
CA GLU A 295 6.21 -6.65 -23.54
C GLU A 295 7.23 -7.32 -22.61
N VAL A 296 6.83 -8.42 -21.94
CA VAL A 296 7.71 -9.18 -21.04
C VAL A 296 8.65 -10.13 -21.79
N ARG A 297 8.31 -10.50 -23.04
CA ARG A 297 9.13 -11.37 -23.89
C ARG A 297 10.20 -10.60 -24.64
N ASP A 298 10.03 -9.29 -24.79
CA ASP A 298 11.03 -8.43 -25.41
C ASP A 298 12.21 -8.21 -24.48
N VAL A 299 13.40 -8.11 -25.07
CA VAL A 299 14.63 -7.87 -24.35
C VAL A 299 14.82 -6.37 -24.19
N HIS A 300 14.60 -5.87 -22.99
CA HIS A 300 14.85 -4.46 -22.67
C HIS A 300 16.35 -4.12 -22.87
N TYR A 301 16.65 -2.87 -23.23
CA TYR A 301 18.04 -2.45 -23.49
C TYR A 301 18.94 -2.53 -22.22
N THR A 302 18.36 -2.53 -20.99
CA THR A 302 19.08 -2.72 -19.74
C THR A 302 19.31 -4.18 -19.36
N HIS A 303 18.88 -5.14 -20.19
CA HIS A 303 18.96 -6.56 -19.88
C HIS A 303 20.41 -7.04 -19.77
N TYR A 304 20.78 -7.70 -18.66
CA TYR A 304 22.16 -8.20 -18.44
C TYR A 304 22.63 -9.24 -19.47
N GLY A 305 21.71 -9.95 -20.11
CA GLY A 305 22.04 -10.89 -21.19
C GLY A 305 22.66 -10.24 -22.44
N ARG A 306 22.62 -8.90 -22.53
CA ARG A 306 23.30 -8.13 -23.58
C ARG A 306 24.78 -7.88 -23.30
N LEU A 307 25.23 -8.11 -22.07
CA LEU A 307 26.62 -7.95 -21.67
C LEU A 307 27.41 -9.23 -21.96
N CYS A 308 28.63 -9.09 -22.46
CA CYS A 308 29.50 -10.22 -22.72
C CYS A 308 29.92 -10.89 -21.41
N PRO A 309 29.67 -12.21 -21.21
CA PRO A 309 30.00 -12.88 -19.95
C PRO A 309 31.52 -13.10 -19.74
N ILE A 310 32.34 -12.86 -20.76
CA ILE A 310 33.80 -12.99 -20.70
C ILE A 310 34.43 -11.68 -20.23
N GLU A 311 33.94 -10.53 -20.71
CA GLU A 311 34.55 -9.21 -20.44
C GLU A 311 33.94 -8.53 -19.21
N THR A 312 32.78 -8.95 -18.75
CA THR A 312 32.18 -8.39 -17.53
C THR A 312 32.52 -9.28 -16.35
N PRO A 313 33.19 -8.74 -15.32
CA PRO A 313 33.53 -9.47 -14.09
C PRO A 313 32.31 -9.93 -13.28
#